data_d9711076aa88996321361d8efdb14dc1
#
_entry.id   d9711076aa88996321361d8efdb14dc1
#
_cell.length_a   1.000
_cell.length_b   1.000
_cell.length_c   1.000
_cell.angle_alpha   90.00
_cell.angle_beta   90.00
_cell.angle_gamma   90.00
#
_symmetry.space_group_name_H-M   'P 1'
#
loop_
_entity.id
_entity.type
_entity.pdbx_description
1 polymer ?
#
loop_
_entity_poly.entity_id
_entity_poly.type
_entity_poly.pdbx_seq_one_letter_code
_entity_poly.pdbx_strand_id
1 'polypeptide(L)'
;LTKTIIALRNADLTLGSAAASVHVLKGIDLDIAAGEAVGIVGPSGSGKSTLLMVLAGLERLDSGEIVIKDTALHDLSEDKLADFRGRNIGIVFQSFHLIANMTALENVAVPLELANVKNPFDIARRELTAVGLGERLSHYPGQLSGGEQQRVAIARALAPSPSVLIADEPTGNLDTETGKQIADLLFAKQAERGMTMLLVTHDNALAARCSRQIRVRSGEIVGDSNERSGAKVASA
;
A
#
# COMPACT_ATOMS: atom_id res chain seq x y z
N LEU A 1 14.57 13.69 -14.81
CA LEU A 1 14.20 13.70 -13.38
C LEU A 1 12.87 13.00 -13.21
N THR A 2 12.83 11.89 -12.48
CA THR A 2 11.59 11.18 -12.14
C THR A 2 10.75 12.07 -11.22
N LYS A 3 9.45 12.24 -11.55
CA LYS A 3 8.54 13.09 -10.76
C LYS A 3 8.28 12.43 -9.40
N THR A 4 8.43 13.18 -8.31
CA THR A 4 8.00 12.75 -6.97
C THR A 4 6.47 12.57 -6.96
N ILE A 5 5.99 11.42 -6.52
CA ILE A 5 4.55 11.13 -6.40
C ILE A 5 4.08 11.23 -4.95
N ILE A 6 4.96 10.92 -3.98
CA ILE A 6 4.69 11.04 -2.55
C ILE A 6 5.81 11.86 -1.93
N ALA A 7 5.46 12.91 -1.19
CA ALA A 7 6.37 13.69 -0.37
C ALA A 7 5.81 13.77 1.06
N LEU A 8 6.64 13.41 2.02
CA LEU A 8 6.38 13.51 3.45
C LEU A 8 7.43 14.45 4.04
N ARG A 9 7.02 15.40 4.88
CA ARG A 9 7.91 16.42 5.47
C ARG A 9 7.65 16.53 6.95
N ASN A 10 8.71 16.32 7.75
CA ASN A 10 8.74 16.45 9.19
C ASN A 10 7.49 15.80 9.84
N ALA A 11 7.17 14.58 9.41
CA ALA A 11 5.93 13.91 9.80
C ALA A 11 6.05 13.33 11.21
N ASP A 12 5.22 13.83 12.11
CA ASP A 12 5.11 13.37 13.50
C ASP A 12 3.74 12.78 13.77
N LEU A 13 3.71 11.68 14.53
CA LEU A 13 2.46 11.06 14.94
C LEU A 13 2.61 10.34 16.28
N THR A 14 1.69 10.65 17.20
CA THR A 14 1.54 10.00 18.48
C THR A 14 0.21 9.24 18.53
N LEU A 15 0.22 7.98 18.86
CA LEU A 15 -0.97 7.17 19.02
C LEU A 15 -1.26 6.89 20.52
N GLY A 16 -2.55 6.75 20.86
CA GLY A 16 -3.01 6.46 22.21
C GLY A 16 -3.60 7.68 22.92
N SER A 17 -3.99 7.50 24.18
CA SER A 17 -4.56 8.57 25.04
C SER A 17 -3.58 8.94 26.15
N ALA A 18 -3.73 10.15 26.70
CA ALA A 18 -2.84 10.86 27.64
C ALA A 18 -1.93 10.01 28.56
N ALA A 19 -2.44 8.89 29.13
CA ALA A 19 -1.67 8.03 30.04
C ALA A 19 -0.88 6.92 29.34
N ALA A 20 -1.14 6.66 28.04
CA ALA A 20 -0.52 5.58 27.26
C ALA A 20 -0.21 6.04 25.83
N SER A 21 0.22 7.29 25.67
CA SER A 21 0.61 7.83 24.35
C SER A 21 1.99 7.29 23.94
N VAL A 22 2.11 6.89 22.68
CA VAL A 22 3.36 6.44 22.06
C VAL A 22 3.66 7.31 20.86
N HIS A 23 4.81 7.99 20.85
CA HIS A 23 5.31 8.73 19.71
C HIS A 23 5.83 7.74 18.66
N VAL A 24 5.00 7.47 17.65
CA VAL A 24 5.19 6.38 16.69
C VAL A 24 5.97 6.80 15.46
N LEU A 25 5.76 8.03 14.96
CA LEU A 25 6.54 8.62 13.86
C LEU A 25 7.20 9.89 14.38
N LYS A 26 8.48 10.09 14.03
CA LYS A 26 9.33 11.13 14.62
C LYS A 26 10.08 11.88 13.52
N GLY A 27 9.50 12.97 13.05
CA GLY A 27 10.12 13.85 12.07
C GLY A 27 10.48 13.15 10.77
N ILE A 28 9.58 12.32 10.22
CA ILE A 28 9.86 11.55 8.99
C ILE A 28 9.87 12.48 7.78
N ASP A 29 10.99 12.48 7.07
CA ASP A 29 11.14 13.04 5.72
C ASP A 29 11.27 11.91 4.70
N LEU A 30 10.45 11.92 3.64
CA LEU A 30 10.47 10.87 2.62
C LEU A 30 9.95 11.39 1.27
N ASP A 31 10.72 11.15 0.21
CA ASP A 31 10.30 11.33 -1.17
C ASP A 31 10.25 9.99 -1.90
N ILE A 32 9.17 9.73 -2.62
CA ILE A 32 9.01 8.53 -3.45
C ILE A 32 8.71 8.96 -4.88
N ALA A 33 9.46 8.41 -5.82
CA ALA A 33 9.31 8.69 -7.23
C ALA A 33 8.15 7.91 -7.85
N ALA A 34 7.52 8.47 -8.88
CA ALA A 34 6.47 7.79 -9.63
C ALA A 34 7.02 6.52 -10.30
N GLY A 35 6.26 5.42 -10.20
CA GLY A 35 6.61 4.11 -10.75
C GLY A 35 7.63 3.31 -9.92
N GLU A 36 8.10 3.85 -8.79
CA GLU A 36 9.06 3.18 -7.91
C GLU A 36 8.40 2.06 -7.10
N ALA A 37 9.11 0.95 -6.92
CA ALA A 37 8.75 -0.09 -5.95
C ALA A 37 9.65 0.05 -4.72
N VAL A 38 9.08 0.43 -3.58
CA VAL A 38 9.80 0.73 -2.34
C VAL A 38 9.44 -0.28 -1.26
N GLY A 39 10.44 -0.98 -0.76
CA GLY A 39 10.32 -1.85 0.40
C GLY A 39 10.56 -1.09 1.70
N ILE A 40 9.61 -1.16 2.64
CA ILE A 40 9.72 -0.58 3.98
C ILE A 40 9.99 -1.73 4.95
N VAL A 41 11.18 -1.74 5.53
CA VAL A 41 11.66 -2.82 6.41
C VAL A 41 12.00 -2.30 7.80
N GLY A 42 11.98 -3.20 8.79
CA GLY A 42 12.33 -2.86 10.17
C GLY A 42 11.71 -3.84 11.17
N PRO A 43 12.10 -3.81 12.44
CA PRO A 43 11.57 -4.70 13.46
C PRO A 43 10.07 -4.47 13.70
N SER A 44 9.39 -5.44 14.32
CA SER A 44 8.00 -5.27 14.75
C SER A 44 7.89 -4.07 15.72
N GLY A 45 6.80 -3.30 15.61
CA GLY A 45 6.59 -2.11 16.44
C GLY A 45 7.45 -0.89 16.06
N SER A 46 8.19 -0.91 14.96
CA SER A 46 9.04 0.23 14.57
C SER A 46 8.29 1.40 13.90
N GLY A 47 6.97 1.30 13.70
CA GLY A 47 6.15 2.34 13.07
C GLY A 47 5.83 2.12 11.60
N LYS A 48 6.22 0.99 10.98
CA LYS A 48 6.02 0.72 9.53
C LYS A 48 4.55 0.75 9.09
N SER A 49 3.68 -0.01 9.77
CA SER A 49 2.25 -0.03 9.44
C SER A 49 1.60 1.33 9.70
N THR A 50 2.02 2.05 10.74
CA THR A 50 1.56 3.41 11.02
C THR A 50 2.00 4.37 9.90
N LEU A 51 3.24 4.28 9.45
CA LEU A 51 3.72 5.05 8.29
C LEU A 51 2.88 4.74 7.05
N LEU A 52 2.56 3.45 6.80
CA LEU A 52 1.67 3.10 5.69
C LEU A 52 0.27 3.69 5.85
N MET A 53 -0.31 3.68 7.07
CA MET A 53 -1.63 4.27 7.31
C MET A 53 -1.65 5.78 7.03
N VAL A 54 -0.58 6.49 7.40
CA VAL A 54 -0.40 7.91 7.04
C VAL A 54 -0.28 8.07 5.51
N LEU A 55 0.57 7.28 4.86
CA LEU A 55 0.75 7.32 3.40
C LEU A 55 -0.52 6.90 2.64
N ALA A 56 -1.36 6.07 3.26
CA ALA A 56 -2.68 5.72 2.75
C ALA A 56 -3.75 6.79 3.01
N GLY A 57 -3.45 7.84 3.79
CA GLY A 57 -4.42 8.83 4.24
C GLY A 57 -5.50 8.23 5.15
N LEU A 58 -5.19 7.15 5.86
CA LEU A 58 -6.07 6.50 6.85
C LEU A 58 -5.80 7.01 8.27
N GLU A 59 -4.62 7.59 8.49
CA GLU A 59 -4.23 8.20 9.75
C GLU A 59 -3.74 9.63 9.49
N ARG A 60 -4.07 10.56 10.38
CA ARG A 60 -3.64 11.96 10.29
C ARG A 60 -2.38 12.18 11.11
N LEU A 61 -1.49 13.01 10.61
CA LEU A 61 -0.32 13.47 11.35
C LEU A 61 -0.72 14.43 12.46
N ASP A 62 0.02 14.43 13.57
CA ASP A 62 -0.04 15.49 14.59
C ASP A 62 0.60 16.77 14.06
N SER A 63 1.71 16.64 13.33
CA SER A 63 2.40 17.73 12.63
C SER A 63 3.15 17.24 11.42
N GLY A 64 3.56 18.16 10.55
CA GLY A 64 4.21 17.88 9.28
C GLY A 64 3.23 17.85 8.10
N GLU A 65 3.75 17.50 6.94
CA GLU A 65 3.00 17.59 5.69
C GLU A 65 3.08 16.28 4.90
N ILE A 66 1.98 15.93 4.23
CA ILE A 66 1.93 14.84 3.27
C ILE A 66 1.30 15.33 1.97
N VAL A 67 2.01 15.13 0.86
CA VAL A 67 1.57 15.46 -0.49
C VAL A 67 1.61 14.20 -1.35
N ILE A 68 0.50 13.86 -2.00
CA ILE A 68 0.43 12.73 -2.96
C ILE A 68 -0.17 13.25 -4.26
N LYS A 69 0.50 13.01 -5.39
CA LYS A 69 0.07 13.49 -6.72
C LYS A 69 -0.25 15.00 -6.72
N ASP A 70 0.63 15.79 -6.17
CA ASP A 70 0.48 17.25 -6.06
C ASP A 70 -0.71 17.70 -5.19
N THR A 71 -1.31 16.80 -4.39
CA THR A 71 -2.43 17.08 -3.48
C THR A 71 -1.94 17.00 -2.04
N ALA A 72 -2.07 18.09 -1.28
CA ALA A 72 -1.80 18.13 0.15
C ALA A 72 -2.95 17.45 0.92
N LEU A 73 -2.69 16.26 1.50
CA LEU A 73 -3.73 15.48 2.16
C LEU A 73 -4.16 16.06 3.50
N HIS A 74 -3.28 16.77 4.20
CA HIS A 74 -3.55 17.41 5.48
C HIS A 74 -4.58 18.54 5.37
N ASP A 75 -4.76 19.14 4.19
CA ASP A 75 -5.73 20.21 3.94
C ASP A 75 -7.13 19.68 3.56
N LEU A 76 -7.27 18.38 3.33
CA LEU A 76 -8.53 17.79 2.89
C LEU A 76 -9.48 17.53 4.04
N SER A 77 -10.78 17.80 3.84
CA SER A 77 -11.84 17.28 4.69
C SER A 77 -11.92 15.75 4.57
N GLU A 78 -12.53 15.06 5.56
CA GLU A 78 -12.66 13.59 5.55
C GLU A 78 -13.31 13.07 4.27
N ASP A 79 -14.38 13.72 3.78
CA ASP A 79 -15.06 13.31 2.55
C ASP A 79 -14.14 13.43 1.33
N LYS A 80 -13.40 14.55 1.21
CA LYS A 80 -12.44 14.76 0.12
C LYS A 80 -11.27 13.80 0.20
N LEU A 81 -10.81 13.50 1.40
CA LEU A 81 -9.73 12.53 1.66
C LEU A 81 -10.19 11.12 1.29
N ALA A 82 -11.42 10.74 1.63
CA ALA A 82 -12.00 9.45 1.25
C ALA A 82 -12.15 9.31 -0.28
N ASP A 83 -12.63 10.35 -0.97
CA ASP A 83 -12.71 10.37 -2.44
C ASP A 83 -11.32 10.28 -3.08
N PHE A 84 -10.35 11.04 -2.56
CA PHE A 84 -8.97 10.98 -3.04
C PHE A 84 -8.38 9.58 -2.89
N ARG A 85 -8.52 8.94 -1.71
CA ARG A 85 -8.07 7.56 -1.47
C ARG A 85 -8.69 6.60 -2.47
N GLY A 86 -10.01 6.62 -2.58
CA GLY A 86 -10.76 5.70 -3.44
C GLY A 86 -10.33 5.74 -4.90
N ARG A 87 -9.81 6.86 -5.37
CA ARG A 87 -9.36 7.04 -6.76
C ARG A 87 -7.87 6.84 -6.99
N ASN A 88 -7.04 7.07 -5.97
CA ASN A 88 -5.60 7.18 -6.18
C ASN A 88 -4.78 6.11 -5.45
N ILE A 89 -5.33 5.48 -4.41
CA ILE A 89 -4.60 4.58 -3.52
C ILE A 89 -5.30 3.23 -3.45
N GLY A 90 -4.60 2.17 -3.84
CA GLY A 90 -5.01 0.80 -3.60
C GLY A 90 -4.32 0.26 -2.35
N ILE A 91 -5.03 -0.49 -1.51
CA ILE A 91 -4.45 -1.05 -0.29
C ILE A 91 -4.68 -2.56 -0.25
N VAL A 92 -3.61 -3.31 0.00
CA VAL A 92 -3.61 -4.75 0.21
C VAL A 92 -3.10 -5.03 1.63
N PHE A 93 -3.91 -5.66 2.45
CA PHE A 93 -3.58 -5.98 3.84
C PHE A 93 -3.21 -7.46 4.01
N GLN A 94 -2.49 -7.76 5.07
CA GLN A 94 -2.15 -9.12 5.48
C GLN A 94 -3.39 -9.99 5.74
N SER A 95 -4.44 -9.44 6.33
CA SER A 95 -5.68 -10.15 6.70
C SER A 95 -6.79 -10.04 5.65
N PHE A 96 -6.45 -9.73 4.39
CA PHE A 96 -7.34 -9.62 3.23
C PHE A 96 -8.44 -8.56 3.37
N HIS A 97 -9.09 -8.44 4.52
CA HIS A 97 -10.22 -7.55 4.84
C HIS A 97 -11.33 -7.60 3.80
N LEU A 98 -11.71 -8.81 3.39
CA LEU A 98 -12.87 -9.02 2.52
C LEU A 98 -14.16 -8.92 3.32
N ILE A 99 -15.19 -8.39 2.69
CA ILE A 99 -16.54 -8.31 3.25
C ILE A 99 -17.15 -9.73 3.16
N ALA A 100 -17.34 -10.37 4.30
CA ALA A 100 -17.63 -11.81 4.41
C ALA A 100 -18.96 -12.24 3.76
N ASN A 101 -19.96 -11.33 3.73
CA ASN A 101 -21.28 -11.55 3.15
C ASN A 101 -21.42 -11.03 1.72
N MET A 102 -20.32 -10.70 1.07
CA MET A 102 -20.24 -10.35 -0.35
C MET A 102 -19.40 -11.37 -1.11
N THR A 103 -19.80 -11.66 -2.33
CA THR A 103 -19.04 -12.50 -3.27
C THR A 103 -17.70 -11.86 -3.63
N ALA A 104 -16.81 -12.61 -4.28
CA ALA A 104 -15.56 -12.08 -4.82
C ALA A 104 -15.82 -10.91 -5.79
N LEU A 105 -16.81 -11.06 -6.67
CA LEU A 105 -17.21 -10.02 -7.62
C LEU A 105 -17.67 -8.74 -6.92
N GLU A 106 -18.55 -8.86 -5.93
CA GLU A 106 -19.07 -7.72 -5.16
C GLU A 106 -17.96 -7.05 -4.34
N ASN A 107 -17.08 -7.81 -3.69
CA ASN A 107 -15.92 -7.25 -2.98
C ASN A 107 -15.03 -6.36 -3.86
N VAL A 108 -14.85 -6.74 -5.12
CA VAL A 108 -14.04 -5.95 -6.06
C VAL A 108 -14.84 -4.79 -6.66
N ALA A 109 -16.16 -4.92 -6.77
CA ALA A 109 -17.03 -3.86 -7.30
C ALA A 109 -17.24 -2.70 -6.30
N VAL A 110 -17.27 -2.97 -4.98
CA VAL A 110 -17.56 -1.96 -3.93
C VAL A 110 -16.78 -0.65 -4.10
N PRO A 111 -15.44 -0.61 -4.23
CA PRO A 111 -14.74 0.66 -4.38
C PRO A 111 -15.11 1.42 -5.66
N LEU A 112 -15.50 0.70 -6.71
CA LEU A 112 -15.93 1.30 -7.97
C LEU A 112 -17.33 1.90 -7.85
N GLU A 113 -18.24 1.24 -7.13
CA GLU A 113 -19.59 1.73 -6.86
C GLU A 113 -19.53 3.00 -5.99
N LEU A 114 -18.72 2.99 -4.92
CA LEU A 114 -18.51 4.16 -4.06
C LEU A 114 -17.91 5.36 -4.82
N ALA A 115 -17.07 5.10 -5.82
CA ALA A 115 -16.50 6.13 -6.69
C ALA A 115 -17.42 6.52 -7.85
N ASN A 116 -18.66 5.99 -7.92
CA ASN A 116 -19.64 6.19 -9.01
C ASN A 116 -19.06 5.87 -10.40
N VAL A 117 -18.21 4.84 -10.51
CA VAL A 117 -17.64 4.39 -11.78
C VAL A 117 -18.71 3.67 -12.59
N LYS A 118 -18.78 3.94 -13.90
CA LYS A 118 -19.71 3.25 -14.81
C LYS A 118 -19.31 1.78 -14.96
N ASN A 119 -20.31 0.89 -14.98
CA ASN A 119 -20.16 -0.57 -15.16
C ASN A 119 -19.16 -1.20 -14.16
N PRO A 120 -19.35 -1.00 -12.83
CA PRO A 120 -18.40 -1.47 -11.83
C PRO A 120 -18.19 -2.97 -11.85
N PHE A 121 -19.25 -3.76 -12.10
CA PHE A 121 -19.18 -5.23 -12.15
C PHE A 121 -18.41 -5.76 -13.36
N ASP A 122 -18.43 -5.07 -14.51
CA ASP A 122 -17.64 -5.47 -15.68
C ASP A 122 -16.14 -5.23 -15.44
N ILE A 123 -15.82 -4.14 -14.74
CA ILE A 123 -14.44 -3.85 -14.32
C ILE A 123 -13.99 -4.90 -13.30
N ALA A 124 -14.80 -5.15 -12.27
CA ALA A 124 -14.50 -6.13 -11.23
C ALA A 124 -14.28 -7.54 -11.82
N ARG A 125 -15.10 -7.96 -12.78
CA ARG A 125 -14.95 -9.23 -13.49
C ARG A 125 -13.60 -9.32 -14.23
N ARG A 126 -13.22 -8.27 -14.95
CA ARG A 126 -11.92 -8.21 -15.65
C ARG A 126 -10.74 -8.29 -14.68
N GLU A 127 -10.79 -7.57 -13.56
CA GLU A 127 -9.74 -7.59 -12.56
C GLU A 127 -9.61 -8.97 -11.89
N LEU A 128 -10.72 -9.61 -11.55
CA LEU A 128 -10.71 -10.97 -11.01
C LEU A 128 -10.16 -11.99 -12.02
N THR A 129 -10.54 -11.87 -13.27
CA THR A 129 -9.98 -12.72 -14.35
C THR A 129 -8.47 -12.49 -14.49
N ALA A 130 -8.02 -11.23 -14.42
CA ALA A 130 -6.60 -10.86 -14.53
C ALA A 130 -5.72 -11.34 -13.36
N VAL A 131 -6.34 -11.72 -12.23
CA VAL A 131 -5.64 -12.37 -11.09
C VAL A 131 -5.90 -13.89 -11.03
N GLY A 132 -6.52 -14.47 -12.07
CA GLY A 132 -6.77 -15.92 -12.19
C GLY A 132 -8.00 -16.43 -11.43
N LEU A 133 -8.99 -15.56 -11.17
CA LEU A 133 -10.22 -15.89 -10.43
C LEU A 133 -11.51 -15.78 -11.27
N GLY A 134 -11.42 -15.90 -12.60
CA GLY A 134 -12.58 -15.82 -13.50
C GLY A 134 -13.69 -16.81 -13.18
N GLU A 135 -13.35 -18.00 -12.65
CA GLU A 135 -14.30 -19.06 -12.27
C GLU A 135 -14.75 -18.95 -10.78
N ARG A 136 -14.31 -17.92 -10.06
CA ARG A 136 -14.58 -17.72 -8.63
C ARG A 136 -15.47 -16.51 -8.32
N LEU A 137 -16.03 -15.87 -9.32
CA LEU A 137 -16.75 -14.59 -9.20
C LEU A 137 -17.86 -14.61 -8.17
N SER A 138 -18.64 -15.71 -8.10
CA SER A 138 -19.78 -15.88 -7.19
C SER A 138 -19.44 -16.51 -5.84
N HIS A 139 -18.16 -16.83 -5.58
CA HIS A 139 -17.73 -17.42 -4.31
C HIS A 139 -17.66 -16.37 -3.22
N TYR A 140 -18.10 -16.72 -2.02
CA TYR A 140 -17.92 -15.93 -0.81
C TYR A 140 -16.53 -16.16 -0.21
N PRO A 141 -15.97 -15.21 0.56
CA PRO A 141 -14.64 -15.34 1.18
C PRO A 141 -14.41 -16.66 1.90
N GLY A 142 -15.40 -17.16 2.66
CA GLY A 142 -15.30 -18.44 3.35
C GLY A 142 -15.23 -19.69 2.46
N GLN A 143 -15.45 -19.55 1.15
CA GLN A 143 -15.34 -20.61 0.15
C GLN A 143 -14.02 -20.54 -0.62
N LEU A 144 -13.18 -19.55 -0.35
CA LEU A 144 -11.92 -19.29 -1.01
C LEU A 144 -10.75 -19.67 -0.11
N SER A 145 -9.70 -20.24 -0.69
CA SER A 145 -8.41 -20.42 -0.01
C SER A 145 -7.78 -19.07 0.36
N GLY A 146 -6.83 -19.05 1.29
CA GLY A 146 -6.11 -17.82 1.67
C GLY A 146 -5.46 -17.11 0.47
N GLY A 147 -4.84 -17.86 -0.43
CA GLY A 147 -4.27 -17.30 -1.66
C GLY A 147 -5.32 -16.74 -2.63
N GLU A 148 -6.49 -17.38 -2.75
CA GLU A 148 -7.61 -16.85 -3.54
C GLU A 148 -8.19 -15.59 -2.90
N GLN A 149 -8.35 -15.55 -1.57
CA GLN A 149 -8.79 -14.35 -0.85
C GLN A 149 -7.82 -13.18 -1.06
N GLN A 150 -6.51 -13.43 -1.01
CA GLN A 150 -5.50 -12.41 -1.27
C GLN A 150 -5.55 -11.91 -2.72
N ARG A 151 -5.79 -12.79 -3.69
CA ARG A 151 -6.00 -12.39 -5.09
C ARG A 151 -7.26 -11.51 -5.25
N VAL A 152 -8.35 -11.80 -4.53
CA VAL A 152 -9.54 -10.92 -4.49
C VAL A 152 -9.17 -9.55 -3.90
N ALA A 153 -8.43 -9.51 -2.79
CA ALA A 153 -7.98 -8.26 -2.17
C ALA A 153 -7.09 -7.43 -3.12
N ILE A 154 -6.20 -8.09 -3.86
CA ILE A 154 -5.37 -7.44 -4.90
C ILE A 154 -6.25 -6.90 -6.03
N ALA A 155 -7.18 -7.69 -6.57
CA ALA A 155 -8.10 -7.24 -7.61
C ALA A 155 -8.92 -6.04 -7.15
N ARG A 156 -9.43 -6.05 -5.91
CA ARG A 156 -10.15 -4.93 -5.29
C ARG A 156 -9.30 -3.67 -5.21
N ALA A 157 -8.05 -3.81 -4.76
CA ALA A 157 -7.12 -2.69 -4.66
C ALA A 157 -6.77 -2.08 -6.02
N LEU A 158 -6.72 -2.91 -7.08
CA LEU A 158 -6.34 -2.50 -8.43
C LEU A 158 -7.51 -2.02 -9.30
N ALA A 159 -8.76 -2.36 -8.94
CA ALA A 159 -9.95 -2.04 -9.74
C ALA A 159 -10.14 -0.55 -10.03
N PRO A 160 -9.88 0.39 -9.09
CA PRO A 160 -9.95 1.81 -9.37
C PRO A 160 -8.79 2.34 -10.24
N SER A 161 -7.85 1.50 -10.67
CA SER A 161 -6.61 1.89 -11.37
C SER A 161 -5.79 2.92 -10.59
N PRO A 162 -5.38 2.59 -9.35
CA PRO A 162 -4.70 3.53 -8.47
C PRO A 162 -3.31 3.89 -9.01
N SER A 163 -2.84 5.09 -8.66
CA SER A 163 -1.47 5.53 -8.95
C SER A 163 -0.45 4.99 -7.94
N VAL A 164 -0.94 4.67 -6.72
CA VAL A 164 -0.14 4.15 -5.61
C VAL A 164 -0.79 2.87 -5.09
N LEU A 165 -0.03 1.80 -5.00
CA LEU A 165 -0.41 0.57 -4.33
C LEU A 165 0.37 0.46 -3.02
N ILE A 166 -0.34 0.27 -1.93
CA ILE A 166 0.22 0.03 -0.59
C ILE A 166 -0.06 -1.43 -0.22
N ALA A 167 0.97 -2.18 0.13
CA ALA A 167 0.85 -3.57 0.54
C ALA A 167 1.49 -3.76 1.92
N ASP A 168 0.69 -4.08 2.93
CA ASP A 168 1.13 -4.35 4.29
C ASP A 168 1.17 -5.85 4.54
N GLU A 169 2.39 -6.42 4.59
CA GLU A 169 2.65 -7.85 4.80
C GLU A 169 1.78 -8.76 3.91
N PRO A 170 1.72 -8.55 2.58
CA PRO A 170 0.71 -9.16 1.71
C PRO A 170 0.82 -10.68 1.60
N THR A 171 1.88 -11.28 2.11
CA THR A 171 2.14 -12.74 2.10
C THR A 171 2.17 -13.35 3.50
N GLY A 172 2.02 -12.54 4.55
CA GLY A 172 2.28 -12.96 5.94
C GLY A 172 1.34 -14.03 6.49
N ASN A 173 0.14 -14.21 5.91
CA ASN A 173 -0.83 -15.24 6.31
C ASN A 173 -0.89 -16.43 5.32
N LEU A 174 0.09 -16.58 4.44
CA LEU A 174 0.11 -17.59 3.39
C LEU A 174 1.28 -18.55 3.59
N ASP A 175 1.14 -19.77 3.07
CA ASP A 175 2.26 -20.68 2.94
C ASP A 175 3.30 -20.13 1.96
N THR A 176 4.54 -20.66 2.02
CA THR A 176 5.68 -20.16 1.25
C THR A 176 5.44 -20.14 -0.25
N GLU A 177 4.83 -21.20 -0.80
CA GLU A 177 4.62 -21.32 -2.25
C GLU A 177 3.51 -20.34 -2.72
N THR A 178 2.40 -20.29 -2.01
CA THR A 178 1.32 -19.33 -2.26
C THR A 178 1.82 -17.90 -2.08
N GLY A 179 2.61 -17.62 -1.03
CA GLY A 179 3.22 -16.32 -0.78
C GLY A 179 4.08 -15.85 -1.96
N LYS A 180 4.91 -16.75 -2.53
CA LYS A 180 5.71 -16.46 -3.70
C LYS A 180 4.84 -16.08 -4.91
N GLN A 181 3.77 -16.85 -5.18
CA GLN A 181 2.85 -16.55 -6.28
C GLN A 181 2.16 -15.19 -6.11
N ILE A 182 1.76 -14.83 -4.89
CA ILE A 182 1.17 -13.51 -4.58
C ILE A 182 2.19 -12.40 -4.78
N ALA A 183 3.42 -12.59 -4.33
CA ALA A 183 4.50 -11.64 -4.58
C ALA A 183 4.75 -11.44 -6.08
N ASP A 184 4.86 -12.53 -6.85
CA ASP A 184 5.05 -12.47 -8.31
C ASP A 184 3.91 -11.70 -8.99
N LEU A 185 2.67 -11.95 -8.57
CA LEU A 185 1.48 -11.23 -9.07
C LEU A 185 1.57 -9.72 -8.79
N LEU A 186 1.93 -9.33 -7.55
CA LEU A 186 2.03 -7.91 -7.16
C LEU A 186 3.09 -7.18 -7.99
N PHE A 187 4.30 -7.74 -8.13
CA PHE A 187 5.36 -7.12 -8.93
C PHE A 187 5.03 -7.09 -10.43
N ALA A 188 4.39 -8.15 -10.95
CA ALA A 188 3.93 -8.16 -12.34
C ALA A 188 2.89 -7.06 -12.60
N LYS A 189 1.92 -6.88 -11.70
CA LYS A 189 0.90 -5.83 -11.81
C LYS A 189 1.48 -4.43 -11.62
N GLN A 190 2.46 -4.26 -10.74
CA GLN A 190 3.19 -3.01 -10.57
C GLN A 190 3.90 -2.61 -11.86
N ALA A 191 4.64 -3.54 -12.47
CA ALA A 191 5.37 -3.28 -13.72
C ALA A 191 4.42 -3.05 -14.91
N GLU A 192 3.36 -3.88 -15.04
CA GLU A 192 2.35 -3.78 -16.11
C GLU A 192 1.67 -2.40 -16.14
N ARG A 193 1.34 -1.86 -14.95
CA ARG A 193 0.59 -0.61 -14.81
C ARG A 193 1.47 0.62 -14.61
N GLY A 194 2.76 0.45 -14.39
CA GLY A 194 3.69 1.54 -14.08
C GLY A 194 3.34 2.30 -12.80
N MET A 195 2.60 1.66 -11.88
CA MET A 195 2.19 2.30 -10.62
C MET A 195 3.31 2.28 -9.60
N THR A 196 3.26 3.23 -8.65
CA THR A 196 4.16 3.23 -7.50
C THR A 196 3.69 2.21 -6.48
N MET A 197 4.61 1.40 -5.93
CA MET A 197 4.29 0.39 -4.92
C MET A 197 5.08 0.61 -3.65
N LEU A 198 4.38 0.63 -2.51
CA LEU A 198 4.96 0.62 -1.17
C LEU A 198 4.67 -0.74 -0.55
N LEU A 199 5.72 -1.47 -0.19
CA LEU A 199 5.63 -2.81 0.36
C LEU A 199 6.24 -2.85 1.75
N VAL A 200 5.44 -3.02 2.79
CA VAL A 200 5.92 -3.37 4.11
C VAL A 200 6.05 -4.88 4.19
N THR A 201 7.22 -5.34 4.60
CA THR A 201 7.46 -6.76 4.87
C THR A 201 8.63 -6.95 5.83
N HIS A 202 8.58 -8.04 6.59
CA HIS A 202 9.72 -8.55 7.37
C HIS A 202 10.52 -9.60 6.58
N ASP A 203 10.04 -10.03 5.41
CA ASP A 203 10.75 -10.94 4.51
C ASP A 203 11.80 -10.17 3.69
N ASN A 204 13.08 -10.41 4.00
CA ASN A 204 14.19 -9.76 3.31
C ASN A 204 14.28 -10.14 1.82
N ALA A 205 13.88 -11.35 1.44
CA ALA A 205 13.89 -11.79 0.04
C ALA A 205 12.83 -11.03 -0.77
N LEU A 206 11.65 -10.81 -0.17
CA LEU A 206 10.59 -10.03 -0.78
C LEU A 206 10.99 -8.54 -0.88
N ALA A 207 11.56 -7.97 0.19
CA ALA A 207 12.06 -6.59 0.20
C ALA A 207 13.18 -6.36 -0.85
N ALA A 208 14.05 -7.35 -1.07
CA ALA A 208 15.13 -7.27 -2.04
C ALA A 208 14.64 -7.20 -3.51
N ARG A 209 13.38 -7.51 -3.78
CA ARG A 209 12.76 -7.36 -5.10
C ARG A 209 12.37 -5.90 -5.40
N CYS A 210 12.25 -5.06 -4.39
CA CYS A 210 11.98 -3.64 -4.55
C CYS A 210 13.23 -2.92 -5.09
N SER A 211 13.01 -1.90 -5.91
CA SER A 211 14.09 -1.06 -6.47
C SER A 211 14.79 -0.21 -5.40
N ARG A 212 14.12 0.04 -4.28
CA ARG A 212 14.59 0.82 -3.15
C ARG A 212 14.12 0.22 -1.83
N GLN A 213 14.93 0.32 -0.79
CA GLN A 213 14.57 -0.11 0.55
C GLN A 213 14.76 1.02 1.56
N ILE A 214 13.73 1.25 2.37
CA ILE A 214 13.72 2.20 3.48
C ILE A 214 13.68 1.40 4.78
N ARG A 215 14.62 1.68 5.67
CA ARG A 215 14.66 1.03 6.99
C ARG A 215 14.10 1.95 8.05
N VAL A 216 13.02 1.50 8.70
CA VAL A 216 12.37 2.21 9.81
C VAL A 216 12.76 1.54 11.13
N ARG A 217 13.15 2.35 12.12
CA ARG A 217 13.45 1.90 13.48
C ARG A 217 13.00 2.96 14.48
N SER A 218 12.23 2.55 15.48
CA SER A 218 11.78 3.41 16.58
C SER A 218 11.10 4.72 16.12
N GLY A 219 10.36 4.66 15.00
CA GLY A 219 9.64 5.79 14.44
C GLY A 219 10.46 6.70 13.52
N GLU A 220 11.70 6.36 13.21
CA GLU A 220 12.61 7.14 12.36
C GLU A 220 13.06 6.35 11.13
N ILE A 221 13.39 7.03 10.02
CA ILE A 221 14.09 6.43 8.89
C ILE A 221 15.58 6.39 9.24
N VAL A 222 16.14 5.18 9.40
CA VAL A 222 17.54 4.97 9.76
C VAL A 222 18.40 4.48 8.59
N GLY A 223 17.85 4.37 7.40
CA GLY A 223 18.56 4.00 6.20
C GLY A 223 17.67 4.00 4.97
N ASP A 224 18.25 4.46 3.87
CA ASP A 224 17.66 4.49 2.55
C ASP A 224 18.68 4.01 1.53
N SER A 225 18.33 3.02 0.72
CA SER A 225 19.27 2.48 -0.28
C SER A 225 19.64 3.49 -1.38
N ASN A 226 18.83 4.53 -1.58
CA ASN A 226 19.16 5.62 -2.51
C ASN A 226 20.30 6.53 -2.00
N GLU A 227 20.48 6.70 -0.69
CA GLU A 227 21.54 7.55 -0.14
C GLU A 227 22.94 7.01 -0.44
N ARG A 228 23.09 5.69 -0.62
CA ARG A 228 24.38 5.07 -0.99
C ARG A 228 24.86 5.42 -2.41
N SER A 229 23.97 5.87 -3.29
CA SER A 229 24.31 6.30 -4.65
C SER A 229 24.82 7.74 -4.71
N GLY A 230 24.45 8.59 -3.73
CA GLY A 230 24.86 10.00 -3.66
C GLY A 230 26.19 10.26 -2.92
N ALA A 231 26.58 9.37 -2.00
CA ALA A 231 27.74 9.57 -1.13
C ALA A 231 29.12 9.24 -1.78
N LYS A 232 29.15 8.76 -3.03
CA LYS A 232 30.39 8.42 -3.75
C LYS A 232 30.94 9.53 -4.66
N VAL A 233 30.33 10.72 -4.70
CA VAL A 233 30.76 11.82 -5.57
C VAL A 233 31.46 12.98 -4.83
N ALA A 234 31.62 12.90 -3.51
CA ALA A 234 32.23 13.96 -2.71
C ALA A 234 33.51 13.51 -1.99
N SER A 235 34.45 12.85 -2.70
CA SER A 235 35.88 12.76 -2.28
C SER A 235 36.75 12.26 -3.42
N ALA A 236 37.14 13.14 -4.30
CA ALA A 236 38.34 13.05 -5.14
C ALA A 236 38.87 14.47 -5.42
#